data_a775bcfe591b021b2df78cddea3c36b5
#
_entry.id   a775bcfe591b021b2df78cddea3c36b5
#
_cell.length_a   1.000
_cell.length_b   1.000
_cell.length_c   1.000
_cell.angle_alpha   90.00
_cell.angle_beta   90.00
_cell.angle_gamma   90.00
#
_symmetry.space_group_name_H-M   'P 1'
#
loop_
_entity.id
_entity.type
_entity.pdbx_description
1 polymer ?
#
loop_
_entity_poly.entity_id
_entity_poly.type
_entity_poly.pdbx_seq_one_letter_code
_entity_poly.pdbx_strand_id
1 'polypeptide(L)'
;MQELEAKLRNDLLEIGLDVEFKLSLRPYSKSYFGRYDINSSTIIVYVQKTPNGEMYSYEDILLTTIHEAIHCKQWHDQNFKRVKGVMHDLEFKRLYALYSDRAKARILFKEAINCDSFYKENSKQVYGRHAFYC
;
A
#
# COMPACT_ATOMS: atom_id res chain seq x y z
N MET A 1 3.18 -0.99 15.63
CA MET A 1 2.08 -0.51 14.77
C MET A 1 2.16 0.96 14.42
N GLN A 2 2.58 1.82 15.34
CA GLN A 2 2.75 3.26 15.05
C GLN A 2 3.80 3.51 13.96
N GLU A 3 4.88 2.76 14.00
CA GLU A 3 5.94 2.87 12.98
C GLU A 3 5.43 2.43 11.60
N LEU A 4 4.65 1.37 11.54
CA LEU A 4 4.05 0.90 10.30
C LEU A 4 3.07 1.92 9.74
N GLU A 5 2.23 2.50 10.60
CA GLU A 5 1.29 3.55 10.18
C GLU A 5 2.03 4.75 9.60
N ALA A 6 3.07 5.22 10.28
CA ALA A 6 3.86 6.36 9.82
C ALA A 6 4.52 6.07 8.47
N LYS A 7 5.05 4.87 8.30
CA LYS A 7 5.67 4.45 7.04
C LYS A 7 4.67 4.41 5.89
N LEU A 8 3.49 3.85 6.14
CA LEU A 8 2.41 3.80 5.14
C LEU A 8 1.97 5.21 4.74
N ARG A 9 1.75 6.10 5.69
CA ARG A 9 1.37 7.48 5.40
C ARG A 9 2.42 8.21 4.58
N ASN A 10 3.69 8.05 4.94
CA ASN A 10 4.80 8.66 4.22
C ASN A 10 4.87 8.14 2.79
N ASP A 11 4.76 6.83 2.61
CA ASP A 11 4.83 6.24 1.26
C ASP A 11 3.65 6.66 0.38
N LEU A 12 2.46 6.82 0.94
CA LEU A 12 1.32 7.36 0.20
C LEU A 12 1.58 8.79 -0.28
N LEU A 13 2.13 9.65 0.57
CA LEU A 13 2.48 11.01 0.18
C LEU A 13 3.54 11.03 -0.90
N GLU A 14 4.56 10.19 -0.79
CA GLU A 14 5.68 10.13 -1.74
C GLU A 14 5.24 9.68 -3.14
N ILE A 15 4.22 8.86 -3.25
CA ILE A 15 3.67 8.47 -4.55
C ILE A 15 2.61 9.43 -5.07
N GLY A 16 2.31 10.48 -4.32
CA GLY A 16 1.36 11.52 -4.74
C GLY A 16 -0.10 11.25 -4.39
N LEU A 17 -0.36 10.25 -3.56
CA LEU A 17 -1.72 9.94 -3.12
C LEU A 17 -2.00 10.68 -1.81
N ASP A 18 -2.31 11.96 -1.94
CA ASP A 18 -2.56 12.84 -0.81
C ASP A 18 -4.07 12.93 -0.56
N VAL A 19 -4.54 12.16 0.40
CA VAL A 19 -5.94 12.08 0.80
C VAL A 19 -6.01 12.15 2.32
N GLU A 20 -6.97 12.89 2.83
CA GLU A 20 -7.18 12.97 4.26
C GLU A 20 -8.01 11.78 4.74
N PHE A 21 -7.47 11.01 5.67
CA PHE A 21 -8.14 9.84 6.25
C PHE A 21 -7.52 9.46 7.58
N LYS A 22 -8.29 8.71 8.37
CA LYS A 22 -7.78 8.00 9.54
C LYS A 22 -7.33 6.61 9.11
N LEU A 23 -6.28 6.10 9.73
CA LEU A 23 -5.75 4.77 9.43
C LEU A 23 -5.84 3.89 10.67
N SER A 24 -6.48 2.73 10.53
CA SER A 24 -6.59 1.73 11.59
C SER A 24 -5.98 0.42 11.11
N LEU A 25 -4.87 0.03 11.72
CA LEU A 25 -4.22 -1.24 11.43
C LEU A 25 -4.75 -2.28 12.42
N ARG A 26 -5.28 -3.38 11.90
CA ARG A 26 -5.87 -4.44 12.70
C ARG A 26 -5.20 -5.78 12.39
N PRO A 27 -5.23 -6.73 13.33
CA PRO A 27 -4.52 -8.00 13.13
C PRO A 27 -5.05 -8.80 11.95
N TYR A 28 -6.22 -9.39 12.04
CA TYR A 28 -6.69 -10.38 11.09
C TYR A 28 -8.16 -10.20 10.77
N SER A 29 -8.51 -10.49 9.52
CA SER A 29 -9.90 -10.65 9.10
C SER A 29 -9.99 -11.86 8.18
N LYS A 30 -11.01 -12.68 8.40
CA LYS A 30 -11.31 -13.82 7.54
C LYS A 30 -11.79 -13.37 6.15
N SER A 31 -12.44 -12.22 6.07
CA SER A 31 -13.18 -11.80 4.88
C SER A 31 -12.54 -10.64 4.10
N TYR A 32 -11.67 -9.84 4.73
CA TYR A 32 -11.17 -8.62 4.13
C TYR A 32 -9.65 -8.49 4.27
N PHE A 33 -9.01 -7.95 3.22
CA PHE A 33 -7.65 -7.42 3.31
C PHE A 33 -7.64 -6.03 3.92
N GLY A 34 -8.67 -5.25 3.60
CA GLY A 34 -8.88 -3.93 4.10
C GLY A 34 -10.26 -3.43 3.72
N ARG A 35 -10.64 -2.29 4.24
CA ARG A 35 -11.89 -1.62 3.87
C ARG A 35 -11.83 -0.14 4.19
N TYR A 36 -12.67 0.64 3.51
CA TYR A 36 -12.85 2.05 3.81
C TYR A 36 -14.21 2.26 4.45
N ASP A 37 -14.20 2.82 5.67
CA ASP A 37 -15.43 3.18 6.38
C ASP A 37 -15.78 4.64 6.08
N ILE A 38 -16.80 4.86 5.26
CA ILE A 38 -17.21 6.19 4.84
C ILE A 38 -17.78 7.03 5.99
N ASN A 39 -18.36 6.38 6.99
CA ASN A 39 -18.99 7.10 8.11
C ASN A 39 -17.96 7.76 9.02
N SER A 40 -16.79 7.16 9.17
CA SER A 40 -15.72 7.66 10.03
C SER A 40 -14.49 8.13 9.26
N SER A 41 -14.53 8.09 7.92
CA SER A 41 -13.37 8.40 7.06
C SER A 41 -12.13 7.61 7.45
N THR A 42 -12.33 6.33 7.79
CA THR A 42 -11.26 5.47 8.28
C THR A 42 -10.92 4.39 7.28
N ILE A 43 -9.65 4.29 6.93
CA ILE A 43 -9.09 3.16 6.20
C ILE A 43 -8.68 2.11 7.21
N ILE A 44 -9.23 0.91 7.07
CA ILE A 44 -8.91 -0.22 7.93
C ILE A 44 -8.09 -1.20 7.09
N VAL A 45 -6.93 -1.59 7.58
CA VAL A 45 -6.05 -2.54 6.91
C VAL A 45 -5.72 -3.67 7.86
N TYR A 46 -5.92 -4.89 7.41
CA TYR A 46 -5.60 -6.09 8.18
C TYR A 46 -4.20 -6.55 7.79
N VAL A 47 -3.32 -6.65 8.77
CA VAL A 47 -1.89 -6.88 8.52
C VAL A 47 -1.47 -8.32 8.63
N GLN A 48 -2.34 -9.21 9.12
CA GLN A 48 -2.04 -10.62 9.29
C GLN A 48 -2.81 -11.49 8.29
N LYS A 49 -2.11 -12.47 7.71
CA LYS A 49 -2.69 -13.47 6.80
C LYS A 49 -3.53 -14.49 7.54
N THR A 50 -3.14 -14.80 8.77
CA THR A 50 -3.72 -15.87 9.58
C THR A 50 -4.04 -15.38 10.97
N PRO A 51 -5.00 -16.05 11.67
CA PRO A 51 -5.27 -15.72 13.07
C PRO A 51 -4.07 -15.96 13.99
N ASN A 52 -3.09 -16.73 13.54
CA ASN A 52 -1.90 -17.07 14.32
C ASN A 52 -0.78 -16.03 14.27
N GLY A 53 -1.01 -14.93 13.56
CA GLY A 53 -0.08 -13.81 13.56
C GLY A 53 0.88 -13.75 12.38
N GLU A 54 0.78 -14.64 11.39
CA GLU A 54 1.58 -14.54 10.18
C GLU A 54 1.24 -13.25 9.43
N MET A 55 2.24 -12.42 9.18
CA MET A 55 2.06 -11.10 8.59
C MET A 55 2.06 -11.15 7.06
N TYR A 56 1.28 -10.27 6.44
CA TYR A 56 1.49 -9.92 5.04
C TYR A 56 2.81 -9.19 4.86
N SER A 57 3.38 -9.25 3.67
CA SER A 57 4.54 -8.42 3.34
C SER A 57 4.18 -6.93 3.40
N TYR A 58 5.18 -6.08 3.58
CA TYR A 58 4.94 -4.63 3.55
C TYR A 58 4.34 -4.20 2.21
N GLU A 59 4.82 -4.74 1.10
CA GLU A 59 4.26 -4.43 -0.22
C GLU A 59 2.76 -4.74 -0.29
N ASP A 60 2.34 -5.91 0.19
CA ASP A 60 0.92 -6.28 0.19
C ASP A 60 0.09 -5.34 1.07
N ILE A 61 0.60 -4.98 2.25
CA ILE A 61 -0.06 -4.04 3.15
C ILE A 61 -0.17 -2.67 2.49
N LEU A 62 0.88 -2.20 1.83
CA LEU A 62 0.88 -0.92 1.13
C LEU A 62 -0.11 -0.92 -0.03
N LEU A 63 -0.14 -1.97 -0.84
CA LEU A 63 -1.08 -2.07 -1.95
C LEU A 63 -2.54 -2.11 -1.47
N THR A 64 -2.82 -2.79 -0.38
CA THR A 64 -4.14 -2.76 0.25
C THR A 64 -4.50 -1.35 0.72
N THR A 65 -3.56 -0.67 1.34
CA THR A 65 -3.76 0.71 1.81
C THR A 65 -4.03 1.65 0.63
N ILE A 66 -3.31 1.50 -0.47
CA ILE A 66 -3.54 2.27 -1.70
C ILE A 66 -4.95 2.02 -2.23
N HIS A 67 -5.38 0.77 -2.27
CA HIS A 67 -6.72 0.39 -2.73
C HIS A 67 -7.79 1.13 -1.93
N GLU A 68 -7.70 1.11 -0.62
CA GLU A 68 -8.68 1.78 0.25
C GLU A 68 -8.56 3.31 0.19
N ALA A 69 -7.35 3.83 0.03
CA ALA A 69 -7.13 5.27 -0.13
C ALA A 69 -7.75 5.80 -1.42
N ILE A 70 -7.77 5.02 -2.49
CA ILE A 70 -8.44 5.39 -3.74
C ILE A 70 -9.95 5.44 -3.54
N HIS A 71 -10.53 4.50 -2.79
CA HIS A 71 -11.95 4.60 -2.43
C HIS A 71 -12.25 5.88 -1.67
N CYS A 72 -11.38 6.23 -0.72
CA CYS A 72 -11.49 7.50 0.01
C CYS A 72 -11.42 8.70 -0.93
N LYS A 73 -10.45 8.71 -1.84
CA LYS A 73 -10.28 9.78 -2.82
C LYS A 73 -11.51 9.94 -3.71
N GLN A 74 -12.04 8.85 -4.24
CA GLN A 74 -13.23 8.91 -5.09
C GLN A 74 -14.46 9.38 -4.33
N TRP A 75 -14.59 8.97 -3.08
CA TRP A 75 -15.67 9.43 -2.22
C TRP A 75 -15.64 10.94 -2.04
N HIS A 76 -14.46 11.52 -1.79
CA HIS A 76 -14.27 12.96 -1.68
C HIS A 76 -14.48 13.67 -3.02
N ASP A 77 -13.89 13.15 -4.11
CA ASP A 77 -14.00 13.76 -5.45
C ASP A 77 -15.44 13.78 -5.96
N GLN A 78 -16.26 12.83 -5.52
CA GLN A 78 -17.68 12.75 -5.90
C GLN A 78 -18.60 13.48 -4.91
N ASN A 79 -18.06 14.38 -4.09
CA ASN A 79 -18.81 15.12 -3.07
C ASN A 79 -19.59 14.21 -2.13
N PHE A 80 -18.96 13.11 -1.71
CA PHE A 80 -19.54 12.15 -0.80
C PHE A 80 -20.75 11.40 -1.36
N LYS A 81 -20.85 11.35 -2.68
CA LYS A 81 -21.87 10.56 -3.36
C LYS A 81 -21.27 9.30 -3.95
N ARG A 82 -22.01 8.22 -3.89
CA ARG A 82 -21.58 6.95 -4.44
C ARG A 82 -22.59 6.51 -5.52
N VAL A 83 -22.06 6.08 -6.66
CA VAL A 83 -22.89 5.48 -7.70
C VAL A 83 -23.20 4.04 -7.29
N LYS A 84 -24.48 3.73 -7.13
CA LYS A 84 -24.92 2.42 -6.67
C LYS A 84 -24.46 1.31 -7.63
N GLY A 85 -23.83 0.29 -7.06
CA GLY A 85 -23.37 -0.88 -7.81
C GLY A 85 -22.02 -0.72 -8.50
N VAL A 86 -21.38 0.46 -8.40
CA VAL A 86 -20.08 0.73 -9.04
C VAL A 86 -19.04 1.01 -7.98
N MET A 87 -18.38 -0.06 -7.47
CA MET A 87 -17.34 0.06 -6.46
C MET A 87 -15.93 0.24 -7.07
N HIS A 88 -15.69 -0.48 -8.17
CA HIS A 88 -14.38 -0.46 -8.85
C HIS A 88 -14.61 -0.11 -10.32
N ASP A 89 -14.91 1.15 -10.57
CA ASP A 89 -15.14 1.65 -11.92
C ASP A 89 -13.82 1.78 -12.71
N LEU A 90 -13.91 2.24 -13.93
CA LEU A 90 -12.75 2.41 -14.80
C LEU A 90 -11.74 3.40 -14.20
N GLU A 91 -12.23 4.49 -13.60
CA GLU A 91 -11.38 5.48 -12.95
C GLU A 91 -10.66 4.88 -11.74
N PHE A 92 -11.33 4.05 -10.94
CA PHE A 92 -10.67 3.33 -9.85
C PHE A 92 -9.52 2.47 -10.38
N LYS A 93 -9.78 1.71 -11.43
CA LYS A 93 -8.75 0.83 -12.02
C LYS A 93 -7.56 1.61 -12.55
N ARG A 94 -7.83 2.76 -13.18
CA ARG A 94 -6.78 3.66 -13.68
C ARG A 94 -5.92 4.20 -12.54
N LEU A 95 -6.55 4.69 -11.50
CA LEU A 95 -5.86 5.23 -10.32
C LEU A 95 -5.07 4.14 -9.59
N TYR A 96 -5.65 2.97 -9.42
CA TYR A 96 -4.96 1.87 -8.78
C TYR A 96 -3.71 1.45 -9.56
N ALA A 97 -3.81 1.32 -10.88
CA ALA A 97 -2.66 1.02 -11.72
C ALA A 97 -1.56 2.08 -11.57
N LEU A 98 -1.93 3.35 -11.62
CA LEU A 98 -1.00 4.46 -11.50
C LEU A 98 -0.25 4.43 -10.16
N TYR A 99 -0.99 4.41 -9.06
CA TYR A 99 -0.38 4.49 -7.73
C TYR A 99 0.33 3.20 -7.32
N SER A 100 -0.20 2.04 -7.69
CA SER A 100 0.49 0.78 -7.42
C SER A 100 1.80 0.67 -8.19
N ASP A 101 1.85 1.13 -9.44
CA ASP A 101 3.08 1.14 -10.22
C ASP A 101 4.13 2.07 -9.61
N ARG A 102 3.72 3.24 -9.14
CA ARG A 102 4.62 4.16 -8.43
C ARG A 102 5.16 3.56 -7.15
N ALA A 103 4.31 2.88 -6.39
CA ALA A 103 4.72 2.23 -5.14
C ALA A 103 5.71 1.10 -5.39
N LYS A 104 5.46 0.25 -6.38
CA LYS A 104 6.36 -0.84 -6.76
C LYS A 104 7.70 -0.32 -7.27
N ALA A 105 7.69 0.71 -8.10
CA ALA A 105 8.91 1.33 -8.59
C ALA A 105 9.76 1.90 -7.45
N ARG A 106 9.13 2.53 -6.47
CA ARG A 106 9.79 3.07 -5.30
C ARG A 106 10.44 1.99 -4.44
N ILE A 107 9.75 0.87 -4.24
CA ILE A 107 10.30 -0.28 -3.49
C ILE A 107 11.50 -0.85 -4.22
N LEU A 108 11.41 -1.07 -5.52
CA LEU A 108 12.51 -1.59 -6.33
C LEU A 108 13.72 -0.66 -6.30
N PHE A 109 13.49 0.65 -6.35
CA PHE A 109 14.57 1.64 -6.29
C PHE A 109 15.32 1.57 -4.96
N LYS A 110 14.61 1.45 -3.85
CA LYS A 110 15.22 1.31 -2.53
C LYS A 110 16.02 0.02 -2.41
N GLU A 111 15.49 -1.08 -2.92
CA GLU A 111 16.19 -2.37 -2.92
C GLU A 111 17.46 -2.30 -3.76
N ALA A 112 17.41 -1.68 -4.92
CA ALA A 112 18.58 -1.51 -5.78
C ALA A 112 19.69 -0.71 -5.09
N ILE A 113 19.35 0.36 -4.38
CA ILE A 113 20.32 1.14 -3.60
C ILE A 113 20.95 0.27 -2.50
N ASN A 114 20.16 -0.51 -1.80
CA ASN A 114 20.64 -1.40 -0.75
C ASN A 114 21.57 -2.48 -1.33
N CYS A 115 21.23 -3.02 -2.49
CA CYS A 115 22.10 -3.96 -3.21
C CYS A 115 23.44 -3.36 -3.55
N ASP A 116 23.47 -2.15 -4.08
CA ASP A 116 24.70 -1.46 -4.43
C ASP A 116 25.59 -1.26 -3.20
N SER A 117 25.01 -0.84 -2.10
CA SER A 117 25.74 -0.67 -0.84
C SER A 117 26.32 -1.99 -0.36
N PHE A 118 25.55 -3.04 -0.37
CA PHE A 118 26.00 -4.39 -0.01
C PHE A 118 27.12 -4.84 -0.92
N TYR A 119 26.99 -4.63 -2.20
CA TYR A 119 27.96 -5.02 -3.21
C TYR A 119 29.31 -4.35 -2.97
N LYS A 120 29.31 -3.05 -2.70
CA LYS A 120 30.54 -2.28 -2.44
C LYS A 120 31.25 -2.75 -1.18
N GLU A 121 30.50 -3.04 -0.13
CA GLU A 121 31.06 -3.46 1.15
C GLU A 121 31.65 -4.86 1.12
N ASN A 122 31.00 -5.79 0.43
CA ASN A 122 31.33 -7.20 0.49
C ASN A 122 32.18 -7.68 -0.69
N SER A 123 32.39 -6.86 -1.70
CA SER A 123 33.12 -7.21 -2.92
C SER A 123 32.66 -8.52 -3.55
N LYS A 124 31.44 -8.89 -3.31
CA LYS A 124 30.84 -10.13 -3.85
C LYS A 124 29.92 -9.80 -4.97
N GLN A 125 29.87 -10.67 -5.96
CA GLN A 125 28.99 -10.49 -7.06
C GLN A 125 27.56 -10.88 -6.72
N VAL A 126 26.64 -10.06 -7.17
CA VAL A 126 25.23 -10.35 -7.14
C VAL A 126 24.83 -10.75 -8.55
N TYR A 127 24.18 -11.89 -8.68
CA TYR A 127 23.87 -12.46 -9.99
C TYR A 127 22.40 -12.48 -10.28
N GLY A 128 22.03 -12.11 -11.49
CA GLY A 128 20.71 -12.33 -12.06
C GLY A 128 19.57 -11.99 -11.11
N ARG A 129 18.92 -13.00 -10.60
CA ARG A 129 17.76 -12.84 -9.72
C ARG A 129 18.05 -12.06 -8.45
N HIS A 130 19.24 -12.18 -7.89
CA HIS A 130 19.59 -11.45 -6.67
C HIS A 130 19.64 -9.94 -6.89
N ALA A 131 20.04 -9.50 -8.06
CA ALA A 131 20.02 -8.07 -8.39
C ALA A 131 18.64 -7.46 -8.30
N PHE A 132 17.58 -8.26 -8.44
CA PHE A 132 16.20 -7.81 -8.33
C PHE A 132 15.61 -7.93 -6.93
N TYR A 133 16.20 -8.76 -6.07
CA TYR A 133 15.60 -9.13 -4.79
C TYR A 133 16.44 -8.77 -3.56
N CYS A 134 17.58 -8.17 -3.75
CA CYS A 134 18.37 -7.71 -2.59
C CYS A 134 17.60 -6.73 -1.73
#